data_745da8fc9545d86f8711bfc9bd89c264
#
_entry.id   745da8fc9545d86f8711bfc9bd89c264
#
_cell.length_a   1.000
_cell.length_b   1.000
_cell.length_c   1.000
_cell.angle_alpha   90.00
_cell.angle_beta   90.00
_cell.angle_gamma   90.00
#
_symmetry.space_group_name_H-M   'P 1'
#
loop_
_entity.id
_entity.type
_entity.pdbx_description
1 polymer ?
#
loop_
_entity_poly.entity_id
_entity_poly.type
_entity_poly.pdbx_seq_one_letter_code
_entity_poly.pdbx_strand_id
1 'polypeptide(L)'
;LEVSVVRSAKRRKTVSARMRGEVLELRLPAWMGEADEAAWIEKMTRRFERRRSADAVDLVARAHELATRYDLPEPASIRWVDNQTTRWGSCTPVDGTIRISSALAAWPKWVLDFVVVHELAHLVEPSHGPAFQALVARYPKAERATGFLIAKGMLDD
;
A
#
# COMPACT_ATOMS: atom_id res chain seq x y z
N LEU A 1 2.82 -10.35 15.47
CA LEU A 1 4.25 -10.09 15.43
C LEU A 1 4.76 -9.88 16.86
N GLU A 2 5.73 -10.66 17.29
CA GLU A 2 6.38 -10.49 18.60
C GLU A 2 7.31 -9.27 18.55
N VAL A 3 7.31 -8.45 19.62
CA VAL A 3 8.11 -7.22 19.67
C VAL A 3 9.04 -7.26 20.87
N SER A 4 10.33 -6.99 20.64
CA SER A 4 11.35 -6.82 21.65
C SER A 4 11.84 -5.37 21.66
N VAL A 5 11.86 -4.74 22.83
CA VAL A 5 12.30 -3.34 22.99
C VAL A 5 13.68 -3.29 23.65
N VAL A 6 14.62 -2.62 22.99
CA VAL A 6 15.96 -2.36 23.49
C VAL A 6 16.15 -0.86 23.75
N ARG A 7 16.29 -0.48 25.00
CA ARG A 7 16.56 0.91 25.39
C ARG A 7 18.06 1.21 25.35
N SER A 8 18.44 2.33 24.76
CA SER A 8 19.83 2.72 24.58
C SER A 8 20.12 4.12 25.13
N ALA A 9 21.02 4.21 26.09
CA ALA A 9 21.48 5.48 26.66
C ALA A 9 22.29 6.32 25.63
N LYS A 10 22.89 5.67 24.63
CA LYS A 10 23.66 6.34 23.58
C LYS A 10 22.78 7.02 22.52
N ARG A 11 21.51 6.63 22.40
CA ARG A 11 20.58 7.21 21.42
C ARG A 11 19.89 8.43 22.02
N ARG A 12 19.98 9.56 21.30
CA ARG A 12 19.35 10.82 21.76
C ARG A 12 17.98 11.06 21.11
N LYS A 13 17.80 10.74 19.81
CA LYS A 13 16.58 11.10 19.07
C LYS A 13 16.11 10.00 18.09
N THR A 14 16.92 8.98 17.83
CA THR A 14 16.64 8.03 16.75
C THR A 14 15.94 6.77 17.29
N VAL A 15 14.89 6.37 16.57
CA VAL A 15 14.25 5.07 16.72
C VAL A 15 14.61 4.21 15.51
N SER A 16 14.97 2.96 15.74
CA SER A 16 15.17 2.01 14.65
C SER A 16 14.49 0.69 14.96
N ALA A 17 14.03 0.03 13.92
CA ALA A 17 13.39 -1.27 13.99
C ALA A 17 13.98 -2.22 12.97
N ARG A 18 14.17 -3.48 13.35
CA ARG A 18 14.63 -4.54 12.45
C ARG A 18 14.03 -5.88 12.83
N MET A 19 13.84 -6.75 11.84
CA MET A 19 13.48 -8.15 12.11
C MET A 19 14.71 -8.94 12.54
N ARG A 20 14.52 -9.76 13.58
CA ARG A 20 15.44 -10.82 14.00
C ARG A 20 14.65 -12.12 14.07
N GLY A 21 14.68 -12.89 12.99
CA GLY A 21 13.74 -14.01 12.83
C GLY A 21 12.31 -13.51 12.82
N GLU A 22 11.46 -14.05 13.70
CA GLU A 22 10.06 -13.67 13.83
C GLU A 22 9.82 -12.50 14.82
N VAL A 23 10.88 -11.97 15.45
CA VAL A 23 10.79 -10.90 16.45
C VAL A 23 11.15 -9.55 15.83
N LEU A 24 10.30 -8.56 16.01
CA LEU A 24 10.60 -7.17 15.67
C LEU A 24 11.36 -6.50 16.82
N GLU A 25 12.68 -6.32 16.65
CA GLU A 25 13.52 -5.60 17.60
C GLU A 25 13.42 -4.08 17.37
N LEU A 26 12.83 -3.35 18.33
CA LEU A 26 12.84 -1.88 18.38
C LEU A 26 13.97 -1.38 19.28
N ARG A 27 14.75 -0.42 18.78
CA ARG A 27 15.76 0.27 19.56
C ARG A 27 15.35 1.72 19.77
N LEU A 28 15.13 2.09 21.02
CA LEU A 28 14.64 3.38 21.45
C LEU A 28 15.67 4.11 22.32
N PRO A 29 15.61 5.47 22.42
CA PRO A 29 16.32 6.22 23.46
C PRO A 29 15.87 5.76 24.85
N ALA A 30 16.80 5.68 25.82
CA ALA A 30 16.49 5.24 27.18
C ALA A 30 15.53 6.18 27.93
N TRP A 31 15.51 7.46 27.56
CA TRP A 31 14.67 8.50 28.16
C TRP A 31 13.21 8.50 27.66
N MET A 32 12.89 7.74 26.61
CA MET A 32 11.56 7.73 26.00
C MET A 32 10.51 7.22 27.00
N GLY A 33 9.40 7.97 27.14
CA GLY A 33 8.28 7.61 27.99
C GLY A 33 7.46 6.44 27.44
N GLU A 34 6.68 5.80 28.29
CA GLU A 34 5.87 4.61 27.95
C GLU A 34 4.84 4.90 26.84
N ALA A 35 4.20 6.08 26.87
CA ALA A 35 3.23 6.46 25.85
C ALA A 35 3.86 6.57 24.44
N ASP A 36 5.02 7.21 24.36
CA ASP A 36 5.77 7.34 23.11
C ASP A 36 6.31 5.98 22.63
N GLU A 37 6.76 5.15 23.56
CA GLU A 37 7.18 3.78 23.28
C GLU A 37 6.04 2.97 22.67
N ALA A 38 4.85 3.00 23.29
CA ALA A 38 3.67 2.29 22.79
C ALA A 38 3.28 2.76 21.37
N ALA A 39 3.30 4.07 21.11
CA ALA A 39 3.04 4.64 19.80
C ALA A 39 4.06 4.18 18.76
N TRP A 40 5.34 4.10 19.11
CA TRP A 40 6.39 3.59 18.22
C TRP A 40 6.26 2.09 17.96
N ILE A 41 5.93 1.30 18.96
CA ILE A 41 5.65 -0.13 18.84
C ILE A 41 4.53 -0.33 17.80
N GLU A 42 3.38 0.34 18.01
CA GLU A 42 2.23 0.25 17.11
C GLU A 42 2.61 0.64 15.66
N LYS A 43 3.25 1.79 15.49
CA LYS A 43 3.66 2.31 14.19
C LYS A 43 4.60 1.35 13.45
N MET A 44 5.61 0.81 14.14
CA MET A 44 6.59 -0.08 13.52
C MET A 44 5.99 -1.45 13.23
N THR A 45 5.21 -2.03 14.15
CA THR A 45 4.50 -3.29 13.93
C THR A 45 3.63 -3.19 12.68
N ARG A 46 2.78 -2.16 12.60
CA ARG A 46 1.92 -1.92 11.44
C ARG A 46 2.71 -1.78 10.13
N ARG A 47 3.84 -1.09 10.16
CA ARG A 47 4.72 -0.93 8.98
C ARG A 47 5.31 -2.26 8.52
N PHE A 48 5.82 -3.07 9.44
CA PHE A 48 6.43 -4.37 9.12
C PHE A 48 5.38 -5.39 8.65
N GLU A 49 4.20 -5.41 9.25
CA GLU A 49 3.10 -6.26 8.82
C GLU A 49 2.63 -5.91 7.39
N ARG A 50 2.49 -4.63 7.07
CA ARG A 50 2.18 -4.18 5.71
C ARG A 50 3.22 -4.65 4.71
N ARG A 51 4.50 -4.48 5.03
CA ARG A 51 5.59 -4.92 4.16
C ARG A 51 5.57 -6.43 3.96
N ARG A 52 5.40 -7.20 5.01
CA ARG A 52 5.27 -8.67 4.92
C ARG A 52 4.08 -9.09 4.03
N SER A 53 2.94 -8.42 4.17
CA SER A 53 1.78 -8.66 3.32
C SER A 53 2.05 -8.27 1.86
N ALA A 54 2.74 -7.16 1.63
CA ALA A 54 3.12 -6.71 0.30
C ALA A 54 4.10 -7.67 -0.38
N ASP A 55 5.10 -8.16 0.35
CA ASP A 55 6.09 -9.12 -0.15
C ASP A 55 5.46 -10.49 -0.53
N ALA A 56 4.30 -10.82 0.04
CA ALA A 56 3.54 -12.03 -0.30
C ALA A 56 2.71 -11.90 -1.60
N VAL A 57 2.60 -10.72 -2.19
CA VAL A 57 1.84 -10.46 -3.40
C VAL A 57 2.77 -10.09 -4.55
N ASP A 58 2.77 -10.90 -5.61
CA ASP A 58 3.43 -10.54 -6.87
C ASP A 58 2.56 -9.52 -7.61
N LEU A 59 2.83 -8.24 -7.33
CA LEU A 59 2.07 -7.12 -7.89
C LEU A 59 2.24 -6.99 -9.41
N VAL A 60 3.41 -7.34 -9.94
CA VAL A 60 3.69 -7.29 -11.38
C VAL A 60 2.88 -8.36 -12.11
N ALA A 61 2.93 -9.60 -11.65
CA ALA A 61 2.13 -10.68 -12.22
C ALA A 61 0.63 -10.39 -12.11
N ARG A 62 0.20 -9.78 -10.99
CA ARG A 62 -1.21 -9.42 -10.82
C ARG A 62 -1.66 -8.32 -11.76
N ALA A 63 -0.84 -7.29 -11.99
CA ALA A 63 -1.14 -6.23 -12.95
C ALA A 63 -1.24 -6.78 -14.38
N HIS A 64 -0.32 -7.67 -14.77
CA HIS A 64 -0.35 -8.35 -16.07
C HIS A 64 -1.65 -9.14 -16.27
N GLU A 65 -2.05 -9.94 -15.28
CA GLU A 65 -3.30 -10.71 -15.33
C GLU A 65 -4.53 -9.82 -15.51
N LEU A 66 -4.60 -8.71 -14.74
CA LEU A 66 -5.73 -7.78 -14.80
C LEU A 66 -5.75 -6.96 -16.09
N ALA A 67 -4.59 -6.50 -16.58
CA ALA A 67 -4.45 -5.81 -17.85
C ALA A 67 -4.99 -6.68 -19.00
N THR A 68 -4.54 -7.94 -19.06
CA THR A 68 -5.02 -8.89 -20.06
C THR A 68 -6.52 -9.16 -19.93
N ARG A 69 -7.01 -9.40 -18.71
CA ARG A 69 -8.42 -9.77 -18.47
C ARG A 69 -9.39 -8.67 -18.85
N TYR A 70 -9.03 -7.41 -18.59
CA TYR A 70 -9.91 -6.25 -18.79
C TYR A 70 -9.52 -5.40 -20.01
N ASP A 71 -8.65 -5.90 -20.86
CA ASP A 71 -8.19 -5.23 -22.08
C ASP A 71 -7.70 -3.80 -21.78
N LEU A 72 -6.72 -3.72 -20.89
CA LEU A 72 -6.05 -2.49 -20.47
C LEU A 72 -4.55 -2.58 -20.79
N PRO A 73 -3.86 -1.45 -20.98
CA PRO A 73 -2.42 -1.44 -21.21
C PRO A 73 -1.65 -2.00 -20.01
N GLU A 74 -0.49 -2.57 -20.30
CA GLU A 74 0.47 -2.94 -19.27
C GLU A 74 1.25 -1.70 -18.78
N PRO A 75 1.52 -1.59 -17.48
CA PRO A 75 2.35 -0.52 -16.97
C PRO A 75 3.83 -0.76 -17.30
N ALA A 76 4.59 0.31 -17.51
CA ALA A 76 6.05 0.21 -17.62
C ALA A 76 6.68 -0.26 -16.31
N SER A 77 6.08 0.13 -15.17
CA SER A 77 6.43 -0.39 -13.86
C SER A 77 5.26 -0.26 -12.88
N ILE A 78 5.16 -1.21 -11.96
CA ILE A 78 4.21 -1.15 -10.85
C ILE A 78 4.91 -1.58 -9.56
N ARG A 79 4.71 -0.85 -8.46
CA ARG A 79 5.37 -1.13 -7.19
C ARG A 79 4.55 -0.70 -5.98
N TRP A 80 4.82 -1.35 -4.87
CA TRP A 80 4.33 -0.92 -3.57
C TRP A 80 5.04 0.34 -3.08
N VAL A 81 4.30 1.23 -2.41
CA VAL A 81 4.84 2.41 -1.73
C VAL A 81 4.23 2.55 -0.33
N ASP A 82 5.05 3.00 0.62
CA ASP A 82 4.64 3.16 2.03
C ASP A 82 4.22 4.60 2.36
N ASN A 83 4.49 5.56 1.47
CA ASN A 83 4.27 6.98 1.69
C ASN A 83 2.87 7.47 1.29
N GLN A 84 2.05 6.62 0.69
CA GLN A 84 0.65 6.91 0.39
C GLN A 84 -0.22 6.42 1.55
N THR A 85 -0.66 7.34 2.40
CA THR A 85 -1.46 7.02 3.60
C THR A 85 -2.94 7.35 3.43
N THR A 86 -3.27 8.27 2.52
CA THR A 86 -4.64 8.72 2.21
C THR A 86 -5.09 8.34 0.80
N ARG A 87 -4.15 8.06 -0.09
CA ARG A 87 -4.42 7.59 -1.46
C ARG A 87 -4.19 6.10 -1.55
N TRP A 88 -4.96 5.43 -2.37
CA TRP A 88 -4.81 3.99 -2.62
C TRP A 88 -3.74 3.64 -3.66
N GLY A 89 -3.54 4.53 -4.65
CA GLY A 89 -2.56 4.39 -5.71
C GLY A 89 -2.25 5.70 -6.39
N SER A 90 -1.42 5.68 -7.38
CA SER A 90 -1.19 6.77 -8.33
C SER A 90 -0.57 6.26 -9.63
N CYS A 91 -0.93 6.87 -10.73
CA CYS A 91 -0.39 6.62 -12.05
C CYS A 91 0.32 7.87 -12.57
N THR A 92 1.47 7.68 -13.24
CA THR A 92 2.10 8.70 -14.05
C THR A 92 2.02 8.25 -15.51
N PRO A 93 0.99 8.71 -16.27
CA PRO A 93 0.73 8.19 -17.63
C PRO A 93 1.87 8.40 -18.61
N VAL A 94 2.63 9.50 -18.47
CA VAL A 94 3.74 9.85 -19.38
C VAL A 94 4.83 8.78 -19.41
N ASP A 95 5.15 8.18 -18.27
CA ASP A 95 6.19 7.13 -18.15
C ASP A 95 5.62 5.73 -17.88
N GLY A 96 4.31 5.60 -17.73
CA GLY A 96 3.65 4.33 -17.47
C GLY A 96 3.92 3.76 -16.07
N THR A 97 4.29 4.61 -15.12
CA THR A 97 4.63 4.18 -13.74
C THR A 97 3.41 4.18 -12.85
N ILE A 98 3.16 3.06 -12.17
CA ILE A 98 2.09 2.90 -11.18
C ILE A 98 2.67 2.65 -9.79
N ARG A 99 2.08 3.30 -8.79
CA ARG A 99 2.41 3.12 -7.37
C ARG A 99 1.15 2.72 -6.62
N ILE A 100 1.25 1.67 -5.81
CA ILE A 100 0.13 1.14 -5.04
C ILE A 100 0.48 1.23 -3.55
N SER A 101 -0.43 1.76 -2.75
CA SER A 101 -0.25 1.82 -1.29
C SER A 101 -0.11 0.42 -0.69
N SER A 102 0.95 0.19 0.08
CA SER A 102 1.18 -1.08 0.77
C SER A 102 0.09 -1.43 1.78
N ALA A 103 -0.75 -0.47 2.17
CA ALA A 103 -1.91 -0.72 3.01
C ALA A 103 -2.90 -1.71 2.38
N LEU A 104 -2.99 -1.73 1.03
CA LEU A 104 -3.90 -2.60 0.29
C LEU A 104 -3.49 -4.07 0.35
N ALA A 105 -2.23 -4.37 0.62
CA ALA A 105 -1.73 -5.75 0.67
C ALA A 105 -2.39 -6.60 1.77
N ALA A 106 -2.85 -5.95 2.85
CA ALA A 106 -3.54 -6.61 3.96
C ALA A 106 -5.07 -6.68 3.77
N TRP A 107 -5.61 -6.08 2.71
CA TRP A 107 -7.04 -6.02 2.45
C TRP A 107 -7.49 -7.12 1.49
N PRO A 108 -8.81 -7.32 1.33
CA PRO A 108 -9.32 -8.35 0.41
C PRO A 108 -8.78 -8.15 -1.00
N LYS A 109 -8.40 -9.26 -1.65
CA LYS A 109 -7.82 -9.26 -3.00
C LYS A 109 -8.65 -8.47 -4.02
N TRP A 110 -9.99 -8.53 -3.92
CA TRP A 110 -10.87 -7.81 -4.83
C TRP A 110 -10.80 -6.29 -4.70
N VAL A 111 -10.33 -5.75 -3.56
CA VAL A 111 -10.05 -4.31 -3.38
C VAL A 111 -8.76 -3.94 -4.07
N LEU A 112 -7.70 -4.72 -3.88
CA LEU A 112 -6.42 -4.53 -4.58
C LEU A 112 -6.61 -4.59 -6.10
N ASP A 113 -7.34 -5.60 -6.58
CA ASP A 113 -7.62 -5.78 -8.00
C ASP A 113 -8.31 -4.55 -8.61
N PHE A 114 -9.29 -4.00 -7.90
CA PHE A 114 -9.96 -2.77 -8.32
C PHE A 114 -8.98 -1.61 -8.45
N VAL A 115 -8.13 -1.39 -7.44
CA VAL A 115 -7.17 -0.28 -7.47
C VAL A 115 -6.17 -0.46 -8.61
N VAL A 116 -5.69 -1.68 -8.84
CA VAL A 116 -4.80 -1.95 -10.00
C VAL A 116 -5.51 -1.63 -11.32
N VAL A 117 -6.76 -2.08 -11.51
CA VAL A 117 -7.55 -1.76 -12.71
C VAL A 117 -7.76 -0.25 -12.86
N HIS A 118 -8.03 0.46 -11.77
CA HIS A 118 -8.19 1.92 -11.75
C HIS A 118 -6.91 2.62 -12.24
N GLU A 119 -5.75 2.23 -11.72
CA GLU A 119 -4.47 2.82 -12.13
C GLU A 119 -4.08 2.43 -13.57
N LEU A 120 -4.40 1.21 -14.01
CA LEU A 120 -4.22 0.80 -15.40
C LEU A 120 -5.11 1.62 -16.36
N ALA A 121 -6.34 1.95 -15.95
CA ALA A 121 -7.24 2.79 -16.73
C ALA A 121 -6.67 4.21 -16.94
N HIS A 122 -5.93 4.74 -15.97
CA HIS A 122 -5.23 6.04 -16.10
C HIS A 122 -4.12 6.05 -17.15
N LEU A 123 -3.60 4.90 -17.56
CA LEU A 123 -2.67 4.82 -18.69
C LEU A 123 -3.34 5.17 -20.02
N VAL A 124 -4.68 5.03 -20.10
CA VAL A 124 -5.49 5.38 -21.29
C VAL A 124 -6.14 6.74 -21.11
N GLU A 125 -6.78 6.96 -19.97
CA GLU A 125 -7.57 8.15 -19.66
C GLU A 125 -7.07 8.80 -18.36
N PRO A 126 -6.27 9.85 -18.45
CA PRO A 126 -5.72 10.52 -17.26
C PRO A 126 -6.78 11.17 -16.36
N SER A 127 -7.92 11.57 -16.90
CA SER A 127 -9.00 12.24 -16.16
C SER A 127 -10.15 11.27 -15.82
N HIS A 128 -10.84 11.49 -14.70
CA HIS A 128 -11.94 10.66 -14.22
C HIS A 128 -13.28 10.90 -14.97
N GLY A 129 -13.23 11.24 -16.25
CA GLY A 129 -14.41 11.46 -17.09
C GLY A 129 -15.15 10.17 -17.47
N PRO A 130 -16.20 10.28 -18.33
CA PRO A 130 -17.02 9.13 -18.73
C PRO A 130 -16.23 7.99 -19.39
N ALA A 131 -15.20 8.32 -20.20
CA ALA A 131 -14.33 7.32 -20.85
C ALA A 131 -13.54 6.52 -19.80
N PHE A 132 -12.99 7.17 -18.79
CA PHE A 132 -12.33 6.52 -17.66
C PHE A 132 -13.30 5.61 -16.89
N GLN A 133 -14.48 6.11 -16.56
CA GLN A 133 -15.49 5.33 -15.83
C GLN A 133 -15.91 4.06 -16.60
N ALA A 134 -15.99 4.14 -17.94
CA ALA A 134 -16.28 2.99 -18.77
C ALA A 134 -15.16 1.92 -18.70
N LEU A 135 -13.88 2.34 -18.61
CA LEU A 135 -12.76 1.43 -18.44
C LEU A 135 -12.80 0.74 -17.07
N VAL A 136 -12.99 1.49 -16.01
CA VAL A 136 -13.05 0.98 -14.62
C VAL A 136 -14.25 0.06 -14.43
N ALA A 137 -15.38 0.35 -15.07
CA ALA A 137 -16.60 -0.46 -15.02
C ALA A 137 -16.43 -1.88 -15.62
N ARG A 138 -15.36 -2.14 -16.37
CA ARG A 138 -15.00 -3.49 -16.81
C ARG A 138 -14.74 -4.43 -15.63
N TYR A 139 -14.30 -3.87 -14.49
CA TYR A 139 -14.13 -4.64 -13.26
C TYR A 139 -15.46 -4.80 -12.51
N PRO A 140 -15.98 -6.06 -12.33
CA PRO A 140 -17.36 -6.28 -11.86
C PRO A 140 -17.65 -5.82 -10.43
N LYS A 141 -16.60 -5.67 -9.61
CA LYS A 141 -16.71 -5.26 -8.19
C LYS A 141 -16.29 -3.81 -7.94
N ALA A 142 -16.27 -2.97 -8.98
CA ALA A 142 -15.81 -1.59 -8.89
C ALA A 142 -16.54 -0.78 -7.82
N GLU A 143 -17.87 -0.75 -7.84
CA GLU A 143 -18.67 0.00 -6.84
C GLU A 143 -18.44 -0.51 -5.41
N ARG A 144 -18.41 -1.83 -5.24
CA ARG A 144 -18.16 -2.44 -3.92
C ARG A 144 -16.80 -2.08 -3.38
N ALA A 145 -15.77 -2.11 -4.23
CA ALA A 145 -14.41 -1.76 -3.85
C ALA A 145 -14.29 -0.27 -3.51
N THR A 146 -14.93 0.60 -4.27
CA THR A 146 -15.00 2.04 -4.00
C THR A 146 -15.62 2.30 -2.63
N GLY A 147 -16.75 1.67 -2.32
CA GLY A 147 -17.39 1.80 -1.00
C GLY A 147 -16.50 1.34 0.15
N PHE A 148 -15.75 0.24 -0.04
CA PHE A 148 -14.78 -0.25 0.94
C PHE A 148 -13.67 0.77 1.18
N LEU A 149 -13.11 1.35 0.12
CA LEU A 149 -12.01 2.33 0.20
C LEU A 149 -12.45 3.62 0.88
N ILE A 150 -13.65 4.12 0.57
CA ILE A 150 -14.25 5.27 1.24
C ILE A 150 -14.40 5.00 2.74
N ALA A 151 -14.92 3.83 3.12
CA ALA A 151 -15.06 3.43 4.52
C ALA A 151 -13.71 3.33 5.27
N LYS A 152 -12.62 3.09 4.56
CA LYS A 152 -11.25 3.09 5.08
C LYS A 152 -10.60 4.47 5.11
N GLY A 153 -11.29 5.52 4.69
CA GLY A 153 -10.74 6.89 4.61
C GLY A 153 -9.69 7.06 3.52
N MET A 154 -9.69 6.19 2.52
CA MET A 154 -8.80 6.30 1.36
C MET A 154 -9.48 7.14 0.28
N LEU A 155 -8.73 8.08 -0.28
CA LEU A 155 -9.20 8.96 -1.33
C LEU A 155 -8.73 8.46 -2.69
N ASP A 156 -9.52 8.80 -3.71
CA ASP A 156 -9.12 8.73 -5.10
C ASP A 156 -8.08 9.82 -5.42
N ASP A 157 -7.33 9.65 -6.47
CA ASP A 157 -6.34 10.62 -6.95
C ASP A 157 -6.98 11.89 -7.50
#